data_b66d2efbae15c59ff660020db188b74e
#
_entry.id   b66d2efbae15c59ff660020db188b74e
#
_cell.length_a   1.000
_cell.length_b   1.000
_cell.length_c   1.000
_cell.angle_alpha   90.00
_cell.angle_beta   90.00
_cell.angle_gamma   90.00
#
_symmetry.space_group_name_H-M   'P 1'
#
loop_
_entity.id
_entity.type
_entity.pdbx_description
1 polymer ?
#
loop_
_entity_poly.entity_id
_entity_poly.type
_entity_poly.pdbx_seq_one_letter_code
_entity_poly.pdbx_strand_id
1 'polypeptide(L)'
;MSADDAAPSRPPCNAADEILGPPLARGQGADVAILCGEAGITFHELNRTVNRFASALRPYLEKGDRAVLLLKDSPVFVAAHLGIMRSGGVAVAISTRSTAKDLALVIEDARPRVVLLDEEFLPSYEQAVASCAHLPQLIGVRGRGKACMRSIEDILAEGVDEFPSARTTADDMAFWFYTSGTTGTPKAAVHCHGDVTVADRFMRAFGFGPGERVFCTSKLFFVFSFAHVVIGALRTGTTIVLYEGWPNGDAVADLVERFRPSLMLSVPAFYRTLLREDHACRSGFRTVRCYLSAGESLPESLYHSWRKATGVPIVEGIGTTETIFLAIGGTPDHHRPGATGKPFPWVEATLLDFDDQPLRAENASGILWLKMGSLCRGYWQQPEKTRVAFRNGWYRTGDVFTVDSDGWWHHQGRSDDLLKISGQWVSPAEIEECARAVAGVTDALVVGAPNEDGLVRLTLFLVAAGGQEDTVKKTVQEKLLATLSRYKCPRRIIFVDSIPHTATGKAQRFRLRKWIVRDSLARLLRAIGCDPLGIEENAPGLLRDMQRRCASCQCPDRCAADLDLDVISSTFQDYCPNADIVVSLRIGWSPS
;
A
#
# COMPACT_ATOMS: atom_id res chain seq x y z
N MET A 1 3.44 52.87 20.31
CA MET A 1 3.67 51.62 19.58
C MET A 1 2.37 50.88 19.53
N SER A 2 1.64 51.05 18.44
CA SER A 2 0.31 50.50 18.20
C SER A 2 0.40 48.99 17.94
N ALA A 3 -0.37 48.23 18.73
CA ALA A 3 -0.71 46.84 18.42
C ALA A 3 -1.58 46.83 17.16
N ASP A 4 -1.09 46.27 16.04
CA ASP A 4 -1.85 45.78 14.90
C ASP A 4 -0.91 45.33 13.78
N ASP A 5 -0.06 44.31 14.09
CA ASP A 5 0.54 43.46 13.07
C ASP A 5 0.05 42.00 13.29
N ALA A 6 -1.28 41.82 13.33
CA ALA A 6 -1.88 40.52 13.17
C ALA A 6 -1.75 40.17 11.67
N ALA A 7 -0.89 39.18 11.34
CA ALA A 7 -0.85 38.61 10.01
C ALA A 7 -2.28 38.33 9.53
N PRO A 8 -2.63 38.62 8.25
CA PRO A 8 -3.98 38.44 7.75
C PRO A 8 -4.45 37.01 8.02
N SER A 9 -5.55 36.89 8.77
CA SER A 9 -6.13 35.59 9.11
C SER A 9 -6.43 34.86 7.80
N ARG A 10 -5.78 33.70 7.58
CA ARG A 10 -6.06 32.87 6.40
C ARG A 10 -7.54 32.53 6.35
N PRO A 11 -8.14 32.46 5.15
CA PRO A 11 -9.57 32.14 5.03
C PRO A 11 -9.87 30.78 5.67
N PRO A 12 -11.04 30.62 6.28
CA PRO A 12 -11.47 29.34 6.84
C PRO A 12 -11.47 28.27 5.75
N CYS A 13 -10.97 27.08 6.10
CA CYS A 13 -10.96 25.91 5.22
C CYS A 13 -11.16 24.67 6.08
N ASN A 14 -12.24 23.91 5.84
CA ASN A 14 -12.50 22.64 6.49
C ASN A 14 -12.66 21.53 5.44
N ALA A 15 -11.87 20.47 5.52
CA ALA A 15 -11.85 19.42 4.51
C ALA A 15 -13.21 18.73 4.33
N ALA A 16 -14.01 18.57 5.38
CA ALA A 16 -15.34 17.99 5.25
C ALA A 16 -16.28 18.89 4.43
N ASP A 17 -16.18 20.22 4.62
CA ASP A 17 -16.96 21.19 3.83
C ASP A 17 -16.46 21.25 2.39
N GLU A 18 -15.15 21.18 2.18
CA GLU A 18 -14.57 21.13 0.84
C GLU A 18 -14.99 19.87 0.06
N ILE A 19 -15.28 18.75 0.75
CA ILE A 19 -15.73 17.51 0.12
C ILE A 19 -17.24 17.51 -0.11
N LEU A 20 -18.05 17.84 0.88
CA LEU A 20 -19.52 17.73 0.82
C LEU A 20 -20.21 19.01 0.36
N GLY A 21 -19.62 20.17 0.57
CA GLY A 21 -20.20 21.47 0.20
C GLY A 21 -20.48 21.62 -1.30
N PRO A 22 -19.55 21.30 -2.20
CA PRO A 22 -19.76 21.44 -3.63
C PRO A 22 -20.98 20.69 -4.21
N PRO A 23 -21.20 19.38 -3.94
CA PRO A 23 -22.42 18.70 -4.42
C PRO A 23 -23.69 19.24 -3.79
N LEU A 24 -23.69 19.58 -2.50
CA LEU A 24 -24.84 20.17 -1.83
C LEU A 24 -25.21 21.56 -2.43
N ALA A 25 -24.21 22.40 -2.69
CA ALA A 25 -24.40 23.70 -3.33
C ALA A 25 -24.93 23.60 -4.77
N ARG A 26 -24.65 22.48 -5.47
CA ARG A 26 -25.20 22.18 -6.80
C ARG A 26 -26.63 21.60 -6.76
N GLY A 27 -27.24 21.47 -5.57
CA GLY A 27 -28.58 20.89 -5.40
C GLY A 27 -28.62 19.35 -5.45
N GLN A 28 -27.50 18.67 -5.30
CA GLN A 28 -27.38 17.21 -5.37
C GLN A 28 -27.65 16.52 -4.01
N GLY A 29 -28.28 17.21 -3.08
CA GLY A 29 -28.51 16.68 -1.73
C GLY A 29 -29.34 15.38 -1.69
N ALA A 30 -30.28 15.21 -2.64
CA ALA A 30 -31.09 14.01 -2.75
C ALA A 30 -30.44 12.88 -3.58
N ASP A 31 -29.32 13.18 -4.28
CA ASP A 31 -28.60 12.17 -5.03
C ASP A 31 -27.91 11.17 -4.09
N VAL A 32 -27.76 9.94 -4.56
CA VAL A 32 -27.09 8.89 -3.79
C VAL A 32 -25.58 9.17 -3.74
N ALA A 33 -25.05 9.40 -2.55
CA ALA A 33 -23.62 9.56 -2.29
C ALA A 33 -22.90 8.21 -2.13
N ILE A 34 -23.51 7.27 -1.40
CA ILE A 34 -22.91 5.99 -1.05
C ILE A 34 -23.87 4.84 -1.32
N LEU A 35 -23.37 3.79 -1.98
CA LEU A 35 -23.99 2.47 -2.09
C LEU A 35 -23.16 1.46 -1.28
N CYS A 36 -23.80 0.75 -0.34
CA CYS A 36 -23.15 -0.28 0.48
C CYS A 36 -24.16 -1.38 0.83
N GLY A 37 -23.96 -2.60 0.34
CA GLY A 37 -24.93 -3.68 0.50
C GLY A 37 -26.28 -3.34 -0.10
N GLU A 38 -27.36 -3.34 0.70
CA GLU A 38 -28.71 -2.93 0.30
C GLU A 38 -28.96 -1.42 0.51
N ALA A 39 -28.07 -0.75 1.24
CA ALA A 39 -28.26 0.64 1.63
C ALA A 39 -27.78 1.62 0.55
N GLY A 40 -28.61 2.62 0.25
CA GLY A 40 -28.24 3.82 -0.48
C GLY A 40 -28.33 5.02 0.45
N ILE A 41 -27.25 5.77 0.60
CA ILE A 41 -27.18 6.97 1.45
C ILE A 41 -27.06 8.19 0.55
N THR A 42 -27.96 9.16 0.71
CA THR A 42 -27.93 10.42 -0.03
C THR A 42 -26.88 11.40 0.52
N PHE A 43 -26.51 12.42 -0.26
CA PHE A 43 -25.60 13.47 0.23
C PHE A 43 -26.17 14.21 1.44
N HIS A 44 -27.49 14.43 1.51
CA HIS A 44 -28.13 15.01 2.70
C HIS A 44 -28.02 14.11 3.92
N GLU A 45 -28.27 12.81 3.78
CA GLU A 45 -28.16 11.86 4.89
C GLU A 45 -26.72 11.71 5.36
N LEU A 46 -25.77 11.63 4.42
CA LEU A 46 -24.35 11.61 4.74
C LEU A 46 -23.93 12.88 5.52
N ASN A 47 -24.33 14.05 5.03
CA ASN A 47 -23.99 15.31 5.69
C ASN A 47 -24.60 15.42 7.10
N ARG A 48 -25.84 14.96 7.31
CA ARG A 48 -26.45 14.88 8.64
C ARG A 48 -25.67 13.96 9.57
N THR A 49 -25.29 12.77 9.09
CA THR A 49 -24.51 11.83 9.90
C THR A 49 -23.12 12.38 10.22
N VAL A 50 -22.48 13.08 9.29
CA VAL A 50 -21.23 13.81 9.53
C VAL A 50 -21.39 14.88 10.62
N ASN A 51 -22.49 15.66 10.59
CA ASN A 51 -22.80 16.66 11.62
C ASN A 51 -23.01 16.01 13.00
N ARG A 52 -23.74 14.88 13.05
CA ARG A 52 -23.92 14.12 14.30
C ARG A 52 -22.61 13.64 14.88
N PHE A 53 -21.72 13.07 14.08
CA PHE A 53 -20.36 12.72 14.55
C PHE A 53 -19.59 13.95 15.01
N ALA A 54 -19.57 15.02 14.24
CA ALA A 54 -18.82 16.22 14.59
C ALA A 54 -19.28 16.84 15.90
N SER A 55 -20.59 16.95 16.12
CA SER A 55 -21.16 17.52 17.35
C SER A 55 -20.95 16.61 18.56
N ALA A 56 -21.18 15.30 18.42
CA ALA A 56 -21.02 14.35 19.51
C ALA A 56 -19.55 14.12 19.93
N LEU A 57 -18.62 14.26 18.98
CA LEU A 57 -17.19 14.10 19.27
C LEU A 57 -16.53 15.41 19.76
N ARG A 58 -17.17 16.56 19.56
CA ARG A 58 -16.62 17.87 19.94
C ARG A 58 -16.19 17.99 21.42
N PRO A 59 -16.90 17.40 22.40
CA PRO A 59 -16.47 17.44 23.80
C PRO A 59 -15.15 16.70 24.07
N TYR A 60 -14.77 15.77 23.20
CA TYR A 60 -13.58 14.93 23.34
C TYR A 60 -12.42 15.36 22.44
N LEU A 61 -12.69 16.16 21.40
CA LEU A 61 -11.69 16.56 20.39
C LEU A 61 -11.53 18.09 20.37
N GLU A 62 -10.36 18.53 20.73
CA GLU A 62 -9.91 19.88 20.42
C GLU A 62 -9.29 19.91 19.01
N LYS A 63 -9.06 21.13 18.49
CA LYS A 63 -8.41 21.32 17.20
C LYS A 63 -7.02 20.65 17.19
N GLY A 64 -6.82 19.75 16.23
CA GLY A 64 -5.57 19.00 16.10
C GLY A 64 -5.46 17.74 16.94
N ASP A 65 -6.44 17.42 17.79
CA ASP A 65 -6.50 16.13 18.48
C ASP A 65 -6.80 14.98 17.50
N ARG A 66 -6.22 13.81 17.75
CA ARG A 66 -6.34 12.64 16.86
C ARG A 66 -7.47 11.75 17.32
N ALA A 67 -8.20 11.23 16.31
CA ALA A 67 -9.17 10.17 16.47
C ALA A 67 -8.79 9.01 15.55
N VAL A 68 -8.62 7.81 16.11
CA VAL A 68 -8.27 6.59 15.39
C VAL A 68 -9.54 5.86 14.94
N LEU A 69 -9.54 5.43 13.69
CA LEU A 69 -10.61 4.68 13.06
C LEU A 69 -10.12 3.26 12.71
N LEU A 70 -10.65 2.25 13.41
CA LEU A 70 -10.48 0.83 13.13
C LEU A 70 -11.83 0.25 12.70
N LEU A 71 -12.35 0.74 11.58
CA LEU A 71 -13.67 0.46 11.04
C LEU A 71 -13.57 -0.18 9.66
N LYS A 72 -14.54 -1.03 9.33
CA LYS A 72 -14.73 -1.52 7.95
C LYS A 72 -15.21 -0.41 7.02
N ASP A 73 -14.99 -0.61 5.71
CA ASP A 73 -15.43 0.32 4.66
C ASP A 73 -16.96 0.36 4.59
N SER A 74 -17.54 1.32 5.27
CA SER A 74 -18.98 1.49 5.44
C SER A 74 -19.37 2.97 5.41
N PRO A 75 -20.65 3.30 5.26
CA PRO A 75 -21.11 4.68 5.42
C PRO A 75 -20.71 5.30 6.77
N VAL A 76 -20.64 4.48 7.83
CA VAL A 76 -20.20 4.91 9.17
C VAL A 76 -18.73 5.34 9.16
N PHE A 77 -17.85 4.57 8.48
CA PHE A 77 -16.44 4.95 8.33
C PHE A 77 -16.30 6.33 7.67
N VAL A 78 -17.00 6.53 6.55
CA VAL A 78 -16.95 7.79 5.79
C VAL A 78 -17.47 8.95 6.65
N ALA A 79 -18.63 8.78 7.27
CA ALA A 79 -19.24 9.81 8.10
C ALA A 79 -18.39 10.14 9.34
N ALA A 80 -17.82 9.14 10.01
CA ALA A 80 -16.94 9.34 11.15
C ALA A 80 -15.65 10.09 10.75
N HIS A 81 -15.02 9.68 9.64
CA HIS A 81 -13.80 10.34 9.14
C HIS A 81 -14.05 11.82 8.83
N LEU A 82 -15.12 12.11 8.08
CA LEU A 82 -15.51 13.49 7.75
C LEU A 82 -15.97 14.28 9.00
N GLY A 83 -16.69 13.63 9.93
CA GLY A 83 -17.15 14.25 11.18
C GLY A 83 -16.00 14.67 12.10
N ILE A 84 -14.96 13.84 12.21
CA ILE A 84 -13.73 14.17 12.93
C ILE A 84 -13.08 15.43 12.32
N MET A 85 -12.91 15.45 11.00
CA MET A 85 -12.36 16.64 10.32
C MET A 85 -13.24 17.87 10.50
N ARG A 86 -14.58 17.73 10.43
CA ARG A 86 -15.52 18.82 10.64
C ARG A 86 -15.43 19.40 12.05
N SER A 87 -15.20 18.56 13.06
CA SER A 87 -15.00 19.01 14.45
C SER A 87 -13.65 19.70 14.69
N GLY A 88 -12.72 19.68 13.72
CA GLY A 88 -11.36 20.19 13.84
C GLY A 88 -10.36 19.13 14.34
N GLY A 89 -10.78 17.90 14.57
CA GLY A 89 -9.92 16.78 14.90
C GLY A 89 -9.18 16.25 13.67
N VAL A 90 -8.21 15.39 13.92
CA VAL A 90 -7.38 14.70 12.91
C VAL A 90 -7.81 13.24 12.82
N ALA A 91 -8.32 12.84 11.66
CA ALA A 91 -8.74 11.46 11.43
C ALA A 91 -7.54 10.56 11.07
N VAL A 92 -7.41 9.42 11.76
CA VAL A 92 -6.32 8.47 11.58
C VAL A 92 -6.91 7.09 11.30
N ALA A 93 -7.01 6.72 10.03
CA ALA A 93 -7.54 5.43 9.62
C ALA A 93 -6.45 4.34 9.67
N ILE A 94 -6.79 3.17 10.22
CA ILE A 94 -5.88 2.06 10.41
C ILE A 94 -6.42 0.81 9.71
N SER A 95 -5.50 -0.04 9.24
CA SER A 95 -5.84 -1.32 8.62
C SER A 95 -6.58 -2.24 9.60
N THR A 96 -7.71 -2.77 9.18
CA THR A 96 -8.47 -3.79 9.91
C THR A 96 -7.76 -5.15 10.01
N ARG A 97 -6.60 -5.29 9.36
CA ARG A 97 -5.69 -6.45 9.49
C ARG A 97 -4.43 -6.13 10.31
N SER A 98 -4.38 -4.98 10.97
CA SER A 98 -3.27 -4.66 11.87
C SER A 98 -3.22 -5.64 13.03
N THR A 99 -2.02 -6.11 13.37
CA THR A 99 -1.82 -6.91 14.58
C THR A 99 -1.96 -6.03 15.83
N ALA A 100 -2.18 -6.63 17.00
CA ALA A 100 -2.19 -5.89 18.26
C ALA A 100 -0.90 -5.08 18.48
N LYS A 101 0.25 -5.60 18.03
CA LYS A 101 1.53 -4.90 18.07
C LYS A 101 1.55 -3.65 17.17
N ASP A 102 1.02 -3.76 15.96
CA ASP A 102 0.96 -2.62 15.02
C ASP A 102 -0.01 -1.55 15.55
N LEU A 103 -1.15 -1.98 16.11
CA LEU A 103 -2.11 -1.07 16.76
C LEU A 103 -1.49 -0.33 17.95
N ALA A 104 -0.74 -1.02 18.81
CA ALA A 104 -0.05 -0.41 19.93
C ALA A 104 0.94 0.67 19.46
N LEU A 105 1.73 0.39 18.41
CA LEU A 105 2.65 1.38 17.83
C LEU A 105 1.91 2.63 17.34
N VAL A 106 0.78 2.46 16.65
CA VAL A 106 -0.01 3.60 16.14
C VAL A 106 -0.65 4.38 17.29
N ILE A 107 -1.19 3.70 18.32
CA ILE A 107 -1.81 4.36 19.48
C ILE A 107 -0.78 5.18 20.27
N GLU A 108 0.42 4.64 20.49
CA GLU A 108 1.50 5.37 21.18
C GLU A 108 2.03 6.56 20.37
N ASP A 109 2.13 6.43 19.04
CA ASP A 109 2.60 7.50 18.16
C ASP A 109 1.54 8.60 17.98
N ALA A 110 0.29 8.22 17.66
CA ALA A 110 -0.80 9.16 17.41
C ALA A 110 -1.36 9.76 18.70
N ARG A 111 -1.30 9.06 19.84
CA ARG A 111 -1.93 9.45 21.13
C ARG A 111 -3.37 9.92 20.94
N PRO A 112 -4.28 9.07 20.45
CA PRO A 112 -5.63 9.49 20.13
C PRO A 112 -6.44 9.84 21.39
N ARG A 113 -7.29 10.85 21.29
CA ARG A 113 -8.31 11.16 22.30
C ARG A 113 -9.55 10.27 22.13
N VAL A 114 -9.84 9.89 20.89
CA VAL A 114 -10.99 9.08 20.50
C VAL A 114 -10.53 7.89 19.70
N VAL A 115 -11.14 6.73 19.94
CA VAL A 115 -11.02 5.54 19.09
C VAL A 115 -12.42 5.08 18.71
N LEU A 116 -12.67 4.90 17.41
CA LEU A 116 -13.89 4.32 16.89
C LEU A 116 -13.54 3.00 16.20
N LEU A 117 -14.22 1.91 16.55
CA LEU A 117 -13.90 0.58 16.03
C LEU A 117 -15.15 -0.30 15.84
N ASP A 118 -15.05 -1.30 14.96
CA ASP A 118 -16.02 -2.37 14.88
C ASP A 118 -15.80 -3.39 15.99
N GLU A 119 -16.88 -3.97 16.52
CA GLU A 119 -16.87 -4.93 17.64
C GLU A 119 -15.89 -6.09 17.42
N GLU A 120 -15.77 -6.58 16.20
CA GLU A 120 -14.89 -7.70 15.87
C GLU A 120 -13.39 -7.39 16.10
N PHE A 121 -12.98 -6.12 16.13
CA PHE A 121 -11.58 -5.69 16.37
C PHE A 121 -11.30 -5.38 17.85
N LEU A 122 -12.32 -5.48 18.71
CA LEU A 122 -12.19 -5.20 20.14
C LEU A 122 -11.12 -6.05 20.83
N PRO A 123 -11.02 -7.38 20.59
CA PRO A 123 -9.97 -8.19 21.21
C PRO A 123 -8.54 -7.74 20.85
N SER A 124 -8.31 -7.42 19.58
CA SER A 124 -7.00 -6.91 19.11
C SER A 124 -6.68 -5.54 19.69
N TYR A 125 -7.69 -4.67 19.80
CA TYR A 125 -7.56 -3.36 20.42
C TYR A 125 -7.21 -3.47 21.92
N GLU A 126 -7.93 -4.30 22.70
CA GLU A 126 -7.68 -4.50 24.12
C GLU A 126 -6.26 -5.04 24.38
N GLN A 127 -5.83 -6.00 23.56
CA GLN A 127 -4.47 -6.52 23.62
C GLN A 127 -3.42 -5.42 23.31
N ALA A 128 -3.70 -4.54 22.35
CA ALA A 128 -2.81 -3.44 22.00
C ALA A 128 -2.67 -2.44 23.16
N VAL A 129 -3.80 -1.95 23.70
CA VAL A 129 -3.78 -0.91 24.74
C VAL A 129 -3.24 -1.39 26.08
N ALA A 130 -3.25 -2.70 26.34
CA ALA A 130 -2.64 -3.27 27.55
C ALA A 130 -1.14 -2.95 27.70
N SER A 131 -0.46 -2.63 26.59
CA SER A 131 0.96 -2.24 26.57
C SER A 131 1.19 -0.75 26.35
N CYS A 132 0.10 0.04 26.17
CA CYS A 132 0.19 1.47 25.88
C CYS A 132 0.18 2.32 27.17
N ALA A 133 1.02 3.36 27.18
CA ALA A 133 1.03 4.35 28.27
C ALA A 133 -0.10 5.37 28.13
N HIS A 134 -0.59 5.60 26.90
CA HIS A 134 -1.64 6.56 26.59
C HIS A 134 -2.96 5.85 26.25
N LEU A 135 -4.04 6.24 26.95
CA LEU A 135 -5.38 5.70 26.71
C LEU A 135 -6.31 6.80 26.17
N PRO A 136 -7.20 6.51 25.23
CA PRO A 136 -8.19 7.43 24.71
C PRO A 136 -9.24 7.77 25.77
N GLN A 137 -9.85 8.96 25.66
CA GLN A 137 -10.93 9.41 26.53
C GLN A 137 -12.30 8.80 26.15
N LEU A 138 -12.48 8.52 24.85
CA LEU A 138 -13.70 7.92 24.32
C LEU A 138 -13.37 6.73 23.44
N ILE A 139 -14.03 5.59 23.68
CA ILE A 139 -14.00 4.42 22.83
C ILE A 139 -15.42 4.18 22.34
N GLY A 140 -15.64 4.37 21.02
CA GLY A 140 -16.91 4.11 20.35
C GLY A 140 -16.85 2.78 19.60
N VAL A 141 -17.84 1.90 19.80
CA VAL A 141 -17.90 0.58 19.18
C VAL A 141 -19.13 0.48 18.29
N ARG A 142 -18.96 0.09 17.03
CA ARG A 142 -20.06 -0.29 16.15
C ARG A 142 -20.42 -1.75 16.45
N GLY A 143 -21.52 -1.95 17.19
CA GLY A 143 -21.94 -3.22 17.75
C GLY A 143 -22.07 -3.18 19.28
N ARG A 144 -21.88 -4.32 19.93
CA ARG A 144 -22.00 -4.44 21.39
C ARG A 144 -20.68 -4.07 22.06
N GLY A 145 -20.63 -2.91 22.69
CA GLY A 145 -19.51 -2.49 23.51
C GLY A 145 -19.52 -3.10 24.92
N LYS A 146 -18.42 -2.92 25.65
CA LYS A 146 -18.30 -3.24 27.09
C LYS A 146 -18.70 -2.03 27.95
N ALA A 147 -18.87 -2.21 29.25
CA ALA A 147 -19.38 -1.20 30.20
C ALA A 147 -18.62 0.15 30.18
N CYS A 148 -17.34 0.18 29.78
CA CYS A 148 -16.55 1.41 29.68
C CYS A 148 -16.51 2.02 28.27
N MET A 149 -17.31 1.49 27.33
CA MET A 149 -17.34 1.87 25.93
C MET A 149 -18.75 2.33 25.56
N ARG A 150 -18.85 3.15 24.51
CA ARG A 150 -20.13 3.65 24.01
C ARG A 150 -20.44 3.00 22.66
N SER A 151 -21.70 2.73 22.38
CA SER A 151 -22.07 2.35 21.02
C SER A 151 -21.95 3.55 20.09
N ILE A 152 -21.58 3.32 18.84
CA ILE A 152 -21.54 4.39 17.82
C ILE A 152 -22.96 4.91 17.57
N GLU A 153 -23.97 4.06 17.69
CA GLU A 153 -25.39 4.40 17.58
C GLU A 153 -25.80 5.42 18.68
N ASP A 154 -25.36 5.20 19.93
CA ASP A 154 -25.62 6.15 21.02
C ASP A 154 -24.89 7.48 20.82
N ILE A 155 -23.63 7.42 20.34
CA ILE A 155 -22.86 8.63 20.00
C ILE A 155 -23.60 9.43 18.91
N LEU A 156 -24.10 8.78 17.88
CA LEU A 156 -24.87 9.42 16.83
C LEU A 156 -26.23 9.95 17.29
N ALA A 157 -26.88 9.27 18.25
CA ALA A 157 -28.16 9.72 18.81
C ALA A 157 -28.04 11.02 19.63
N GLU A 158 -26.89 11.27 20.25
CA GLU A 158 -26.60 12.51 20.97
C GLU A 158 -26.21 13.67 20.01
N GLY A 159 -25.79 13.36 18.78
CA GLY A 159 -25.40 14.33 17.80
C GLY A 159 -26.58 15.10 17.19
N VAL A 160 -26.32 16.31 16.74
CA VAL A 160 -27.32 17.17 16.09
C VAL A 160 -27.14 17.16 14.56
N ASP A 161 -28.26 17.32 13.84
CA ASP A 161 -28.29 17.26 12.38
C ASP A 161 -27.64 18.47 11.69
N GLU A 162 -27.57 19.59 12.40
CA GLU A 162 -26.91 20.82 11.95
C GLU A 162 -25.81 21.20 12.92
N PHE A 163 -24.57 21.29 12.43
CA PHE A 163 -23.42 21.63 13.26
C PHE A 163 -22.42 22.47 12.43
N PRO A 164 -22.02 23.65 12.94
CA PRO A 164 -21.05 24.48 12.25
C PRO A 164 -19.67 23.83 12.29
N SER A 165 -18.98 23.83 11.17
CA SER A 165 -17.61 23.33 11.09
C SER A 165 -16.67 24.11 11.98
N ALA A 166 -15.69 23.44 12.56
CA ALA A 166 -14.65 24.10 13.33
C ALA A 166 -13.90 25.11 12.46
N ARG A 167 -13.47 26.22 13.07
CA ARG A 167 -12.66 27.24 12.40
C ARG A 167 -11.24 26.73 12.17
N THR A 168 -11.06 25.98 11.10
CA THR A 168 -9.78 25.49 10.61
C THR A 168 -9.33 26.30 9.41
N THR A 169 -8.04 26.24 9.11
CA THR A 169 -7.40 26.84 7.94
C THR A 169 -6.85 25.76 7.02
N ALA A 170 -6.46 26.12 5.81
CA ALA A 170 -5.85 25.20 4.86
C ALA A 170 -4.59 24.47 5.40
N ASP A 171 -3.91 25.08 6.38
CA ASP A 171 -2.67 24.53 6.95
C ASP A 171 -2.88 23.71 8.22
N ASP A 172 -4.09 23.67 8.78
CA ASP A 172 -4.38 22.85 9.94
C ASP A 172 -4.47 21.37 9.54
N MET A 173 -3.98 20.49 10.42
CA MET A 173 -4.03 19.04 10.19
C MET A 173 -5.46 18.54 10.12
N ALA A 174 -5.75 17.68 9.14
CA ALA A 174 -7.07 17.12 8.91
C ALA A 174 -7.10 15.58 9.05
N PHE A 175 -6.11 14.90 8.49
CA PHE A 175 -6.02 13.43 8.55
C PHE A 175 -4.59 12.95 8.34
N TRP A 176 -4.33 11.72 8.80
CA TRP A 176 -3.06 11.04 8.60
C TRP A 176 -3.25 9.68 7.98
N PHE A 177 -2.25 9.29 7.17
CA PHE A 177 -2.11 7.92 6.72
C PHE A 177 -0.74 7.36 7.13
N TYR A 178 -0.75 6.19 7.75
CA TYR A 178 0.48 5.49 8.06
C TYR A 178 1.00 4.74 6.82
N THR A 179 2.29 4.89 6.56
CA THR A 179 3.00 4.17 5.50
C THR A 179 4.10 3.32 6.12
N SER A 180 4.30 2.11 5.58
CA SER A 180 5.40 1.25 5.98
C SER A 180 6.71 1.87 5.48
N GLY A 181 7.53 2.35 6.41
CA GLY A 181 8.89 2.77 6.08
C GLY A 181 9.76 1.58 5.66
N THR A 182 10.75 1.80 4.80
CA THR A 182 11.77 0.80 4.43
C THR A 182 12.53 0.25 5.65
N THR A 183 12.51 0.99 6.77
CA THR A 183 13.12 0.63 8.06
C THR A 183 12.21 -0.20 8.97
N GLY A 184 10.97 -0.51 8.55
CA GLY A 184 10.01 -1.33 9.30
C GLY A 184 9.17 -0.57 10.34
N THR A 185 9.52 0.67 10.72
CA THR A 185 8.70 1.49 11.61
C THR A 185 7.72 2.32 10.78
N PRO A 186 6.40 2.25 11.03
CA PRO A 186 5.42 3.07 10.35
C PRO A 186 5.69 4.57 10.53
N LYS A 187 5.41 5.36 9.50
CA LYS A 187 5.48 6.82 9.53
C LYS A 187 4.14 7.41 9.12
N ALA A 188 3.62 8.37 9.87
CA ALA A 188 2.38 9.06 9.56
C ALA A 188 2.66 10.25 8.63
N ALA A 189 2.13 10.23 7.42
CA ALA A 189 2.09 11.39 6.53
C ALA A 189 0.96 12.32 6.97
N VAL A 190 1.29 13.56 7.27
CA VAL A 190 0.36 14.55 7.85
C VAL A 190 -0.26 15.38 6.73
N HIS A 191 -1.57 15.22 6.52
CA HIS A 191 -2.33 15.99 5.55
C HIS A 191 -3.18 17.07 6.22
N CYS A 192 -3.32 18.19 5.52
CA CYS A 192 -4.01 19.38 5.98
C CYS A 192 -5.37 19.55 5.29
N HIS A 193 -6.21 20.43 5.85
CA HIS A 193 -7.53 20.71 5.28
C HIS A 193 -7.46 21.26 3.85
N GLY A 194 -6.41 21.98 3.48
CA GLY A 194 -6.21 22.52 2.14
C GLY A 194 -5.87 21.48 1.07
N ASP A 195 -5.32 20.33 1.48
CA ASP A 195 -4.81 19.33 0.53
C ASP A 195 -5.93 18.69 -0.31
N VAL A 196 -7.18 18.72 0.18
CA VAL A 196 -8.34 18.15 -0.53
C VAL A 196 -8.94 19.09 -1.59
N THR A 197 -8.54 20.36 -1.62
CA THR A 197 -9.14 21.38 -2.51
C THR A 197 -8.91 21.12 -4.00
N VAL A 198 -7.90 20.32 -4.33
CA VAL A 198 -7.53 19.95 -5.71
C VAL A 198 -8.15 18.63 -6.20
N ALA A 199 -8.95 17.96 -5.37
CA ALA A 199 -9.46 16.62 -5.62
C ALA A 199 -10.35 16.48 -6.86
N ASP A 200 -11.12 17.53 -7.19
CA ASP A 200 -12.00 17.53 -8.36
C ASP A 200 -11.24 17.54 -9.69
N ARG A 201 -9.98 18.02 -9.71
CA ARG A 201 -9.16 18.06 -10.93
C ARG A 201 -8.94 16.68 -11.51
N PHE A 202 -8.63 15.71 -10.66
CA PHE A 202 -8.44 14.32 -11.06
C PHE A 202 -9.74 13.75 -11.67
N MET A 203 -10.85 13.78 -10.93
CA MET A 203 -12.12 13.20 -11.38
C MET A 203 -12.61 13.85 -12.69
N ARG A 204 -12.46 15.17 -12.82
CA ARG A 204 -12.81 15.91 -14.05
C ARG A 204 -11.94 15.54 -15.23
N ALA A 205 -10.62 15.33 -15.02
CA ALA A 205 -9.71 14.90 -16.10
C ALA A 205 -10.08 13.52 -16.65
N PHE A 206 -10.72 12.68 -15.86
CA PHE A 206 -11.23 11.37 -16.25
C PHE A 206 -12.71 11.41 -16.73
N GLY A 207 -13.35 12.58 -16.73
CA GLY A 207 -14.73 12.75 -17.17
C GLY A 207 -15.77 12.15 -16.21
N PHE A 208 -15.47 12.11 -14.89
CA PHE A 208 -16.38 11.60 -13.88
C PHE A 208 -17.02 12.72 -13.06
N GLY A 209 -18.28 12.52 -12.68
CA GLY A 209 -19.09 13.46 -11.93
C GLY A 209 -20.46 12.90 -11.58
N PRO A 210 -21.50 13.75 -11.47
CA PRO A 210 -22.84 13.32 -11.11
C PRO A 210 -23.39 12.23 -12.04
N GLY A 211 -24.09 11.24 -11.46
CA GLY A 211 -24.63 10.09 -12.17
C GLY A 211 -23.65 8.95 -12.42
N GLU A 212 -22.37 9.18 -12.19
CA GLU A 212 -21.34 8.16 -12.29
C GLU A 212 -21.14 7.41 -10.95
N ARG A 213 -20.57 6.20 -11.02
CA ARG A 213 -20.27 5.38 -9.85
C ARG A 213 -18.82 4.97 -9.86
N VAL A 214 -18.17 5.03 -8.68
CA VAL A 214 -16.78 4.61 -8.50
C VAL A 214 -16.69 3.50 -7.48
N PHE A 215 -15.86 2.52 -7.77
CA PHE A 215 -15.49 1.43 -6.88
C PHE A 215 -13.98 1.25 -6.83
N CYS A 216 -13.44 0.95 -5.65
CA CYS A 216 -12.03 0.60 -5.46
C CYS A 216 -11.90 -0.71 -4.69
N THR A 217 -11.05 -1.62 -5.17
CA THR A 217 -10.76 -2.87 -4.44
C THR A 217 -9.83 -2.66 -3.24
N SER A 218 -9.08 -1.55 -3.19
CA SER A 218 -8.30 -1.19 -2.00
C SER A 218 -9.21 -0.63 -0.91
N LYS A 219 -8.87 -0.90 0.35
CA LYS A 219 -9.65 -0.46 1.51
C LYS A 219 -9.45 1.04 1.79
N LEU A 220 -10.45 1.70 2.43
CA LEU A 220 -10.46 3.14 2.67
C LEU A 220 -9.37 3.63 3.64
N PHE A 221 -8.75 2.77 4.42
CA PHE A 221 -7.59 3.13 5.22
C PHE A 221 -6.30 3.26 4.38
N PHE A 222 -6.34 2.98 3.07
CA PHE A 222 -5.28 3.29 2.12
C PHE A 222 -5.59 4.59 1.38
N VAL A 223 -4.57 5.45 1.26
CA VAL A 223 -4.72 6.74 0.61
C VAL A 223 -5.24 6.63 -0.82
N PHE A 224 -4.84 5.62 -1.59
CA PHE A 224 -5.29 5.42 -2.96
C PHE A 224 -6.82 5.32 -3.07
N SER A 225 -7.45 4.50 -2.22
CA SER A 225 -8.89 4.40 -2.18
C SER A 225 -9.53 5.65 -1.58
N PHE A 226 -9.06 6.10 -0.41
CA PHE A 226 -9.65 7.24 0.28
C PHE A 226 -9.65 8.51 -0.57
N ALA A 227 -8.52 8.83 -1.20
CA ALA A 227 -8.38 10.02 -2.02
C ALA A 227 -9.33 10.05 -3.22
N HIS A 228 -9.38 8.97 -3.98
CA HIS A 228 -10.13 8.94 -5.23
C HIS A 228 -11.61 8.60 -5.02
N VAL A 229 -11.92 7.72 -4.04
CA VAL A 229 -13.30 7.31 -3.75
C VAL A 229 -13.97 8.31 -2.81
N VAL A 230 -13.39 8.61 -1.62
CA VAL A 230 -14.05 9.48 -0.66
C VAL A 230 -13.86 10.95 -1.02
N ILE A 231 -12.63 11.42 -1.17
CA ILE A 231 -12.38 12.86 -1.38
C ILE A 231 -12.81 13.26 -2.80
N GLY A 232 -12.23 12.61 -3.82
CA GLY A 232 -12.43 13.02 -5.22
C GLY A 232 -13.86 12.80 -5.71
N ALA A 233 -14.40 11.60 -5.51
CA ALA A 233 -15.72 11.26 -6.01
C ALA A 233 -16.85 12.03 -5.31
N LEU A 234 -16.84 12.08 -3.97
CA LEU A 234 -17.89 12.82 -3.25
C LEU A 234 -17.85 14.31 -3.59
N ARG A 235 -16.66 14.94 -3.68
CA ARG A 235 -16.53 16.35 -4.05
C ARG A 235 -17.12 16.66 -5.44
N THR A 236 -17.01 15.72 -6.39
CA THR A 236 -17.57 15.88 -7.73
C THR A 236 -19.05 15.50 -7.85
N GLY A 237 -19.64 14.92 -6.80
CA GLY A 237 -21.03 14.43 -6.82
C GLY A 237 -21.17 13.03 -7.44
N THR A 238 -20.06 12.29 -7.53
CA THR A 238 -20.03 10.90 -7.99
C THR A 238 -20.44 9.97 -6.85
N THR A 239 -21.30 8.98 -7.13
CA THR A 239 -21.69 7.96 -6.15
C THR A 239 -20.53 6.99 -5.88
N ILE A 240 -20.24 6.73 -4.63
CA ILE A 240 -19.22 5.73 -4.24
C ILE A 240 -19.87 4.39 -3.91
N VAL A 241 -19.23 3.30 -4.33
CA VAL A 241 -19.65 1.93 -4.01
C VAL A 241 -18.67 1.38 -2.97
N LEU A 242 -19.19 0.94 -1.82
CA LEU A 242 -18.39 0.40 -0.72
C LEU A 242 -18.66 -1.09 -0.51
N TYR A 243 -17.63 -1.78 -0.03
CA TYR A 243 -17.69 -3.17 0.36
C TYR A 243 -17.02 -3.39 1.72
N GLU A 244 -17.79 -3.78 2.73
CA GLU A 244 -17.27 -3.96 4.10
C GLU A 244 -16.26 -5.09 4.22
N GLY A 245 -16.47 -6.18 3.48
CA GLY A 245 -15.57 -7.34 3.47
C GLY A 245 -14.22 -7.05 2.82
N TRP A 246 -13.31 -8.01 2.94
CA TRP A 246 -12.07 -7.98 2.15
C TRP A 246 -12.37 -8.48 0.73
N PRO A 247 -11.94 -7.74 -0.31
CA PRO A 247 -12.20 -8.09 -1.69
C PRO A 247 -11.60 -9.46 -2.06
N ASN A 248 -12.42 -10.29 -2.71
CA ASN A 248 -12.02 -11.49 -3.42
C ASN A 248 -12.68 -11.48 -4.80
N GLY A 249 -12.29 -12.39 -5.70
CA GLY A 249 -12.76 -12.40 -7.08
C GLY A 249 -14.28 -12.45 -7.20
N ASP A 250 -14.94 -13.40 -6.51
CA ASP A 250 -16.40 -13.60 -6.55
C ASP A 250 -17.16 -12.36 -6.05
N ALA A 251 -16.82 -11.88 -4.83
CA ALA A 251 -17.50 -10.75 -4.21
C ALA A 251 -17.38 -9.48 -5.06
N VAL A 252 -16.21 -9.22 -5.67
CA VAL A 252 -16.00 -8.06 -6.53
C VAL A 252 -16.77 -8.24 -7.85
N ALA A 253 -16.79 -9.44 -8.41
CA ALA A 253 -17.54 -9.70 -9.64
C ALA A 253 -19.03 -9.48 -9.44
N ASP A 254 -19.62 -9.96 -8.34
CA ASP A 254 -21.04 -9.77 -8.01
C ASP A 254 -21.36 -8.28 -7.74
N LEU A 255 -20.44 -7.56 -7.08
CA LEU A 255 -20.58 -6.14 -6.83
C LEU A 255 -20.56 -5.33 -8.15
N VAL A 256 -19.64 -5.65 -9.07
CA VAL A 256 -19.56 -5.01 -10.39
C VAL A 256 -20.80 -5.29 -11.23
N GLU A 257 -21.32 -6.52 -11.22
CA GLU A 257 -22.58 -6.86 -11.91
C GLU A 257 -23.78 -6.08 -11.33
N ARG A 258 -23.87 -5.98 -10.01
CA ARG A 258 -24.98 -5.34 -9.32
C ARG A 258 -24.97 -3.83 -9.47
N PHE A 259 -23.84 -3.18 -9.16
CA PHE A 259 -23.76 -1.72 -9.05
C PHE A 259 -23.25 -1.04 -10.32
N ARG A 260 -22.64 -1.79 -11.25
CA ARG A 260 -22.13 -1.31 -12.54
C ARG A 260 -21.35 0.01 -12.40
N PRO A 261 -20.23 0.01 -11.66
CA PRO A 261 -19.40 1.20 -11.52
C PRO A 261 -18.87 1.64 -12.90
N SER A 262 -18.83 2.92 -13.15
CA SER A 262 -18.25 3.48 -14.38
C SER A 262 -16.74 3.67 -14.28
N LEU A 263 -16.21 3.78 -13.05
CA LEU A 263 -14.78 3.81 -12.73
C LEU A 263 -14.45 2.72 -11.71
N MET A 264 -13.50 1.85 -12.04
CA MET A 264 -12.98 0.84 -11.13
C MET A 264 -11.49 1.05 -10.91
N LEU A 265 -11.10 1.21 -9.64
CA LEU A 265 -9.71 1.33 -9.20
C LEU A 265 -9.26 0.03 -8.57
N SER A 266 -8.06 -0.42 -8.92
CA SER A 266 -7.48 -1.63 -8.33
C SER A 266 -5.95 -1.64 -8.45
N VAL A 267 -5.34 -2.71 -7.97
CA VAL A 267 -3.91 -2.98 -8.12
C VAL A 267 -3.67 -4.09 -9.15
N PRO A 268 -2.49 -4.15 -9.80
CA PRO A 268 -2.21 -5.16 -10.84
C PRO A 268 -2.45 -6.60 -10.38
N ALA A 269 -2.08 -6.92 -9.14
CA ALA A 269 -2.27 -8.25 -8.57
C ALA A 269 -3.74 -8.67 -8.55
N PHE A 270 -4.66 -7.75 -8.21
CA PHE A 270 -6.08 -8.05 -8.15
C PHE A 270 -6.72 -8.18 -9.55
N TYR A 271 -6.34 -7.32 -10.50
CA TYR A 271 -6.75 -7.48 -11.91
C TYR A 271 -6.32 -8.84 -12.47
N ARG A 272 -5.12 -9.32 -12.12
CA ARG A 272 -4.65 -10.65 -12.50
C ARG A 272 -5.50 -11.76 -11.89
N THR A 273 -5.93 -11.61 -10.63
CA THR A 273 -6.84 -12.56 -9.97
C THR A 273 -8.17 -12.66 -10.71
N LEU A 274 -8.78 -11.53 -11.05
CA LEU A 274 -10.05 -11.50 -11.80
C LEU A 274 -9.95 -12.15 -13.19
N LEU A 275 -8.81 -12.02 -13.87
CA LEU A 275 -8.56 -12.71 -15.14
C LEU A 275 -8.38 -14.22 -14.95
N ARG A 276 -7.59 -14.63 -13.96
CA ARG A 276 -7.30 -16.05 -13.68
C ARG A 276 -8.56 -16.81 -13.28
N GLU A 277 -9.49 -16.16 -12.62
CA GLU A 277 -10.75 -16.71 -12.15
C GLU A 277 -11.91 -16.48 -13.14
N ASP A 278 -11.62 -16.05 -14.37
CA ASP A 278 -12.55 -15.77 -15.47
C ASP A 278 -13.65 -14.74 -15.15
N HIS A 279 -13.53 -13.99 -14.06
CA HIS A 279 -14.51 -12.97 -13.67
C HIS A 279 -14.51 -11.78 -14.61
N ALA A 280 -13.37 -11.40 -15.17
CA ALA A 280 -13.25 -10.26 -16.09
C ALA A 280 -14.12 -10.39 -17.37
N CYS A 281 -14.57 -11.61 -17.71
CA CYS A 281 -15.44 -11.85 -18.86
C CYS A 281 -16.93 -11.59 -18.58
N ARG A 282 -17.34 -11.38 -17.32
CA ARG A 282 -18.74 -11.11 -16.92
C ARG A 282 -19.23 -9.77 -17.48
N SER A 283 -20.53 -9.67 -17.73
CA SER A 283 -21.13 -8.54 -18.45
C SER A 283 -20.94 -7.19 -17.76
N GLY A 284 -20.95 -7.15 -16.42
CA GLY A 284 -20.77 -5.94 -15.62
C GLY A 284 -19.42 -5.27 -15.86
N PHE A 285 -18.36 -6.03 -16.11
CA PHE A 285 -17.04 -5.46 -16.39
C PHE A 285 -17.00 -4.71 -17.74
N ARG A 286 -17.85 -5.04 -18.69
CA ARG A 286 -17.95 -4.32 -19.97
C ARG A 286 -18.66 -2.97 -19.86
N THR A 287 -19.34 -2.70 -18.74
CA THR A 287 -20.01 -1.42 -18.48
C THR A 287 -19.09 -0.39 -17.83
N VAL A 288 -17.95 -0.83 -17.31
CA VAL A 288 -16.93 0.06 -16.72
C VAL A 288 -16.27 0.85 -17.84
N ARG A 289 -16.26 2.19 -17.73
CA ARG A 289 -15.68 3.07 -18.75
C ARG A 289 -14.19 3.26 -18.57
N CYS A 290 -13.70 3.13 -17.34
CA CYS A 290 -12.28 3.28 -17.03
C CYS A 290 -11.86 2.33 -15.93
N TYR A 291 -10.80 1.60 -16.18
CA TYR A 291 -10.03 0.86 -15.17
C TYR A 291 -8.76 1.62 -14.86
N LEU A 292 -8.49 1.84 -13.57
CA LEU A 292 -7.29 2.52 -13.11
C LEU A 292 -6.48 1.61 -12.22
N SER A 293 -5.19 1.49 -12.52
CA SER A 293 -4.22 0.73 -11.74
C SER A 293 -3.19 1.65 -11.12
N ALA A 294 -2.86 1.43 -9.85
CA ALA A 294 -1.78 2.12 -9.15
C ALA A 294 -1.20 1.24 -8.02
N GLY A 295 -0.15 1.76 -7.36
CA GLY A 295 0.52 1.09 -6.24
C GLY A 295 1.66 0.17 -6.64
N GLU A 296 1.60 -0.39 -7.85
CA GLU A 296 2.63 -1.21 -8.49
C GLU A 296 2.63 -0.90 -9.99
N SER A 297 3.74 -1.17 -10.68
CA SER A 297 3.79 -1.04 -12.15
C SER A 297 2.84 -2.03 -12.81
N LEU A 298 2.13 -1.58 -13.83
CA LEU A 298 1.21 -2.39 -14.62
C LEU A 298 1.97 -3.15 -15.71
N PRO A 299 2.09 -4.49 -15.65
CA PRO A 299 2.72 -5.25 -16.71
C PRO A 299 1.97 -5.10 -18.04
N GLU A 300 2.69 -4.92 -19.13
CA GLU A 300 2.09 -4.77 -20.46
C GLU A 300 1.27 -6.01 -20.86
N SER A 301 1.71 -7.19 -20.48
CA SER A 301 0.99 -8.45 -20.70
C SER A 301 -0.38 -8.46 -20.00
N LEU A 302 -0.46 -7.90 -18.77
CA LEU A 302 -1.71 -7.77 -18.03
C LEU A 302 -2.65 -6.75 -18.69
N TYR A 303 -2.11 -5.62 -19.15
CA TYR A 303 -2.87 -4.63 -19.92
C TYR A 303 -3.56 -5.27 -21.14
N HIS A 304 -2.80 -6.00 -21.97
CA HIS A 304 -3.34 -6.63 -23.17
C HIS A 304 -4.37 -7.73 -22.85
N SER A 305 -4.10 -8.58 -21.86
CA SER A 305 -5.02 -9.63 -21.44
C SER A 305 -6.33 -9.06 -20.91
N TRP A 306 -6.26 -7.99 -20.10
CA TRP A 306 -7.42 -7.30 -19.56
C TRP A 306 -8.27 -6.67 -20.66
N ARG A 307 -7.64 -5.92 -21.57
CA ARG A 307 -8.33 -5.30 -22.71
C ARG A 307 -9.00 -6.34 -23.62
N LYS A 308 -8.38 -7.49 -23.79
CA LYS A 308 -8.98 -8.61 -24.55
C LYS A 308 -10.23 -9.15 -23.86
N ALA A 309 -10.24 -9.26 -22.54
CA ALA A 309 -11.37 -9.82 -21.79
C ALA A 309 -12.55 -8.84 -21.67
N THR A 310 -12.28 -7.56 -21.39
CA THR A 310 -13.30 -6.55 -21.06
C THR A 310 -13.65 -5.63 -22.22
N GLY A 311 -12.76 -5.46 -23.19
CA GLY A 311 -12.85 -4.45 -24.25
C GLY A 311 -12.33 -3.07 -23.83
N VAL A 312 -12.07 -2.84 -22.55
CA VAL A 312 -11.64 -1.54 -21.97
C VAL A 312 -10.22 -1.67 -21.40
N PRO A 313 -9.32 -0.73 -21.72
CA PRO A 313 -7.95 -0.77 -21.20
C PRO A 313 -7.87 -0.43 -19.70
N ILE A 314 -6.81 -0.89 -19.05
CA ILE A 314 -6.40 -0.38 -17.74
C ILE A 314 -5.47 0.81 -17.96
N VAL A 315 -5.75 1.93 -17.32
CA VAL A 315 -4.86 3.09 -17.27
C VAL A 315 -3.96 2.96 -16.04
N GLU A 316 -2.69 3.28 -16.18
CA GLU A 316 -1.75 3.28 -15.06
C GLU A 316 -1.57 4.67 -14.48
N GLY A 317 -1.32 4.76 -13.17
CA GLY A 317 -0.89 5.99 -12.53
C GLY A 317 -0.06 5.75 -11.28
N ILE A 318 0.76 6.72 -10.93
CA ILE A 318 1.55 6.73 -9.70
C ILE A 318 1.18 7.91 -8.82
N GLY A 319 1.02 7.60 -7.55
CA GLY A 319 0.93 8.53 -6.44
C GLY A 319 1.48 7.85 -5.19
N THR A 320 1.69 8.61 -4.16
CA THR A 320 2.20 8.11 -2.88
C THR A 320 1.27 8.58 -1.76
N THR A 321 1.48 8.05 -0.56
CA THR A 321 0.74 8.55 0.62
C THR A 321 0.96 10.05 0.80
N GLU A 322 2.14 10.54 0.45
CA GLU A 322 2.53 11.93 0.62
C GLU A 322 1.89 12.89 -0.40
N THR A 323 1.44 12.37 -1.56
CA THR A 323 0.79 13.16 -2.62
C THR A 323 -0.73 13.16 -2.54
N ILE A 324 -1.34 12.23 -1.81
CA ILE A 324 -2.77 11.87 -1.77
C ILE A 324 -3.25 11.36 -3.15
N PHE A 325 -3.22 12.23 -4.16
CA PHE A 325 -3.69 11.94 -5.51
C PHE A 325 -2.55 11.45 -6.40
N LEU A 326 -2.94 10.80 -7.49
CA LEU A 326 -1.98 10.44 -8.52
C LEU A 326 -1.33 11.69 -9.11
N ALA A 327 -0.01 11.60 -9.31
CA ALA A 327 0.81 12.70 -9.83
C ALA A 327 1.14 12.52 -11.32
N ILE A 328 1.44 11.30 -11.71
CA ILE A 328 1.74 10.91 -13.09
C ILE A 328 0.78 9.79 -13.47
N GLY A 329 0.22 9.83 -14.66
CA GLY A 329 -0.67 8.77 -15.13
C GLY A 329 -1.15 8.98 -16.55
N GLY A 330 -1.85 7.96 -17.05
CA GLY A 330 -2.65 8.05 -18.26
C GLY A 330 -4.07 8.52 -17.96
N THR A 331 -4.83 8.84 -19.01
CA THR A 331 -6.28 9.00 -18.99
C THR A 331 -6.90 8.01 -19.98
N PRO A 332 -8.22 7.76 -19.97
CA PRO A 332 -8.86 6.85 -20.93
C PRO A 332 -8.47 7.14 -22.38
N ASP A 333 -8.39 8.42 -22.76
CA ASP A 333 -8.07 8.86 -24.12
C ASP A 333 -6.57 9.02 -24.39
N HIS A 334 -5.76 9.09 -23.33
CA HIS A 334 -4.33 9.36 -23.39
C HIS A 334 -3.57 8.42 -22.45
N HIS A 335 -3.21 7.23 -22.94
CA HIS A 335 -2.42 6.25 -22.22
C HIS A 335 -1.56 5.44 -23.19
N ARG A 336 -0.50 4.82 -22.68
CA ARG A 336 0.43 3.98 -23.44
C ARG A 336 0.78 2.72 -22.66
N PRO A 337 0.58 1.53 -23.23
CA PRO A 337 1.03 0.28 -22.57
C PRO A 337 2.52 0.32 -22.23
N GLY A 338 2.89 -0.15 -21.03
CA GLY A 338 4.28 -0.15 -20.56
C GLY A 338 4.82 1.19 -20.10
N ALA A 339 4.03 2.27 -20.18
CA ALA A 339 4.36 3.56 -19.58
C ALA A 339 3.40 3.89 -18.45
N THR A 340 3.92 4.44 -17.36
CA THR A 340 3.07 4.94 -16.25
C THR A 340 2.16 6.09 -16.69
N GLY A 341 2.64 6.93 -17.61
CA GLY A 341 1.86 8.06 -18.12
C GLY A 341 2.68 9.33 -18.28
N LYS A 342 2.00 10.46 -18.11
CA LYS A 342 2.60 11.81 -18.07
C LYS A 342 2.20 12.53 -16.79
N PRO A 343 2.96 13.52 -16.30
CA PRO A 343 2.54 14.37 -15.20
C PRO A 343 1.20 15.03 -15.52
N PHE A 344 0.26 15.01 -14.55
CA PHE A 344 -1.01 15.73 -14.73
C PHE A 344 -0.75 17.25 -14.79
N PRO A 345 -1.61 18.06 -15.45
CA PRO A 345 -1.40 19.49 -15.68
C PRO A 345 -1.22 20.35 -14.40
N TRP A 346 -1.61 19.84 -13.25
CA TRP A 346 -1.49 20.50 -11.94
C TRP A 346 -0.29 19.99 -11.13
N VAL A 347 0.59 19.19 -11.74
CA VAL A 347 1.77 18.59 -11.10
C VAL A 347 3.04 19.08 -11.80
N GLU A 348 3.95 19.65 -11.03
CA GLU A 348 5.32 19.85 -11.47
C GLU A 348 6.11 18.58 -11.15
N ALA A 349 6.76 18.00 -12.14
CA ALA A 349 7.56 16.79 -12.00
C ALA A 349 8.93 16.97 -12.63
N THR A 350 9.98 16.49 -11.97
CA THR A 350 11.35 16.50 -12.50
C THR A 350 12.11 15.25 -12.07
N LEU A 351 13.14 14.90 -12.81
CA LEU A 351 14.06 13.82 -12.45
C LEU A 351 15.41 14.42 -12.05
N LEU A 352 15.91 14.01 -10.89
CA LEU A 352 17.26 14.29 -10.44
C LEU A 352 18.05 12.98 -10.35
N ASP A 353 19.38 13.07 -10.44
CA ASP A 353 20.23 11.89 -10.24
C ASP A 353 20.21 11.43 -8.76
N PHE A 354 20.99 10.38 -8.44
CA PHE A 354 21.02 9.82 -7.09
C PHE A 354 21.70 10.74 -6.06
N ASP A 355 22.42 11.76 -6.51
CA ASP A 355 23.04 12.81 -5.70
C ASP A 355 22.21 14.10 -5.70
N ASP A 356 20.94 14.01 -6.13
CA ASP A 356 19.95 15.10 -6.23
C ASP A 356 20.42 16.24 -7.18
N GLN A 357 21.21 15.92 -8.23
CA GLN A 357 21.64 16.87 -9.25
C GLN A 357 20.82 16.71 -10.55
N PRO A 358 20.67 17.76 -11.37
CA PRO A 358 20.01 17.67 -12.66
C PRO A 358 20.64 16.59 -13.57
N LEU A 359 19.79 15.81 -14.23
CA LEU A 359 20.26 14.81 -15.19
C LEU A 359 21.00 15.46 -16.38
N ARG A 360 22.14 14.86 -16.78
CA ARG A 360 22.98 15.37 -17.84
C ARG A 360 22.71 14.75 -19.22
N ALA A 361 22.03 13.58 -19.24
CA ALA A 361 21.77 12.85 -20.48
C ALA A 361 20.26 12.68 -20.69
N GLU A 362 19.81 12.76 -21.93
CA GLU A 362 18.46 12.38 -22.34
C GLU A 362 18.25 10.88 -22.06
N ASN A 363 17.03 10.51 -21.72
CA ASN A 363 16.64 9.13 -21.33
C ASN A 363 17.41 8.55 -20.13
N ALA A 364 18.09 9.38 -19.33
CA ALA A 364 18.75 8.92 -18.12
C ALA A 364 17.70 8.57 -17.05
N SER A 365 18.02 7.56 -16.24
CA SER A 365 17.21 7.22 -15.06
C SER A 365 17.48 8.19 -13.93
N GLY A 366 16.42 8.71 -13.33
CA GLY A 366 16.52 9.62 -12.18
C GLY A 366 15.43 9.40 -11.14
N ILE A 367 15.66 9.94 -9.97
CA ILE A 367 14.69 9.94 -8.88
C ILE A 367 13.61 10.97 -9.18
N LEU A 368 12.36 10.56 -9.08
CA LEU A 368 11.21 11.43 -9.28
C LEU A 368 11.05 12.41 -8.12
N TRP A 369 11.00 13.68 -8.45
CA TRP A 369 10.62 14.77 -7.56
C TRP A 369 9.31 15.39 -8.04
N LEU A 370 8.42 15.67 -7.09
CA LEU A 370 7.07 16.17 -7.35
C LEU A 370 6.80 17.44 -6.55
N LYS A 371 6.05 18.36 -7.19
CA LYS A 371 5.47 19.51 -6.51
C LYS A 371 4.02 19.68 -6.95
N MET A 372 3.10 19.66 -5.99
CA MET A 372 1.65 19.75 -6.23
C MET A 372 0.94 20.25 -4.98
N GLY A 373 -0.31 20.73 -5.15
CA GLY A 373 -1.06 21.38 -4.07
C GLY A 373 -1.58 20.47 -2.97
N SER A 374 -1.46 19.13 -3.11
CA SER A 374 -1.90 18.14 -2.12
C SER A 374 -0.75 17.43 -1.40
N LEU A 375 0.47 17.96 -1.48
CA LEU A 375 1.60 17.39 -0.75
C LEU A 375 1.38 17.51 0.77
N CYS A 376 1.61 16.41 1.49
CA CYS A 376 1.56 16.41 2.95
C CYS A 376 2.62 17.36 3.55
N ARG A 377 2.40 17.80 4.78
CA ARG A 377 3.33 18.68 5.52
C ARG A 377 4.63 18.00 5.93
N GLY A 378 4.67 16.68 5.86
CA GLY A 378 5.79 15.85 6.28
C GLY A 378 5.31 14.70 7.16
N TYR A 379 6.23 14.14 7.94
CA TYR A 379 5.97 12.98 8.79
C TYR A 379 5.87 13.39 10.26
N TRP A 380 4.82 12.91 10.94
CA TRP A 380 4.56 13.20 12.34
C TRP A 380 5.77 12.84 13.20
N GLN A 381 6.23 13.79 14.03
CA GLN A 381 7.37 13.66 14.95
C GLN A 381 8.66 13.10 14.32
N GLN A 382 8.82 13.18 12.98
CA GLN A 382 10.00 12.70 12.28
C GLN A 382 10.65 13.83 11.43
N PRO A 383 11.20 14.89 12.06
CA PRO A 383 11.71 16.06 11.35
C PRO A 383 12.85 15.73 10.38
N GLU A 384 13.75 14.80 10.74
CA GLU A 384 14.86 14.43 9.87
C GLU A 384 14.39 13.73 8.59
N LYS A 385 13.43 12.79 8.70
CA LYS A 385 12.86 12.14 7.52
C LYS A 385 12.08 13.13 6.66
N THR A 386 11.38 14.08 7.31
CA THR A 386 10.69 15.17 6.61
C THR A 386 11.69 16.02 5.83
N ARG A 387 12.77 16.46 6.46
CA ARG A 387 13.81 17.28 5.82
C ARG A 387 14.48 16.59 4.62
N VAL A 388 14.67 15.27 4.70
CA VAL A 388 15.23 14.48 3.61
C VAL A 388 14.25 14.35 2.44
N ALA A 389 12.96 14.11 2.74
CA ALA A 389 11.94 13.87 1.73
C ALA A 389 11.38 15.17 1.10
N PHE A 390 11.34 16.27 1.85
CA PHE A 390 10.72 17.53 1.40
C PHE A 390 11.74 18.66 1.42
N ARG A 391 11.93 19.33 0.26
CA ARG A 391 12.85 20.47 0.11
C ARG A 391 12.25 21.53 -0.80
N ASN A 392 12.14 22.76 -0.32
CA ASN A 392 11.66 23.91 -1.11
C ASN A 392 10.31 23.67 -1.82
N GLY A 393 9.38 22.99 -1.15
CA GLY A 393 8.06 22.64 -1.70
C GLY A 393 8.05 21.45 -2.67
N TRP A 394 9.20 20.80 -2.89
CA TRP A 394 9.33 19.57 -3.65
C TRP A 394 9.39 18.34 -2.74
N TYR A 395 8.81 17.26 -3.20
CA TYR A 395 8.82 15.95 -2.55
C TYR A 395 9.66 14.95 -3.36
N ARG A 396 10.66 14.36 -2.72
CA ARG A 396 11.49 13.28 -3.25
C ARG A 396 10.79 11.95 -3.01
N THR A 397 10.24 11.36 -4.06
CA THR A 397 9.41 10.15 -3.93
C THR A 397 10.22 8.90 -3.57
N GLY A 398 11.48 8.85 -4.03
CA GLY A 398 12.31 7.65 -4.01
C GLY A 398 11.99 6.68 -5.16
N ASP A 399 11.00 6.96 -6.01
CA ASP A 399 10.74 6.19 -7.22
C ASP A 399 11.67 6.66 -8.35
N VAL A 400 12.18 5.72 -9.13
CA VAL A 400 13.10 6.00 -10.24
C VAL A 400 12.34 5.89 -11.55
N PHE A 401 12.55 6.86 -12.42
CA PHE A 401 11.89 6.96 -13.73
C PHE A 401 12.89 7.23 -14.85
N THR A 402 12.48 6.88 -16.06
CA THR A 402 13.01 7.39 -17.32
C THR A 402 11.92 8.10 -18.08
N VAL A 403 12.28 9.05 -18.93
CA VAL A 403 11.35 9.73 -19.84
C VAL A 403 11.81 9.47 -21.26
N ASP A 404 10.93 8.95 -22.11
CA ASP A 404 11.25 8.72 -23.52
C ASP A 404 11.13 10.01 -24.37
N SER A 405 11.53 9.91 -25.65
CA SER A 405 11.50 11.03 -26.60
C SER A 405 10.11 11.62 -26.84
N ASP A 406 9.03 10.85 -26.59
CA ASP A 406 7.63 11.29 -26.74
C ASP A 406 7.10 11.89 -25.42
N GLY A 407 7.94 11.95 -24.38
CA GLY A 407 7.60 12.48 -23.05
C GLY A 407 6.78 11.55 -22.18
N TRP A 408 6.78 10.24 -22.45
CA TRP A 408 6.17 9.25 -21.57
C TRP A 408 7.12 8.85 -20.46
N TRP A 409 6.59 8.73 -19.24
CA TRP A 409 7.31 8.39 -18.03
C TRP A 409 7.20 6.90 -17.75
N HIS A 410 8.33 6.23 -17.54
CA HIS A 410 8.43 4.80 -17.29
C HIS A 410 9.02 4.55 -15.92
N HIS A 411 8.25 3.90 -15.03
CA HIS A 411 8.71 3.54 -13.69
C HIS A 411 9.76 2.44 -13.76
N GLN A 412 10.91 2.67 -13.10
CA GLN A 412 12.05 1.75 -13.09
C GLN A 412 12.22 1.02 -11.75
N GLY A 413 11.36 1.31 -10.76
CA GLY A 413 11.44 0.77 -9.41
C GLY A 413 11.76 1.83 -8.35
N ARG A 414 12.05 1.36 -7.13
CA ARG A 414 12.41 2.22 -6.01
C ARG A 414 13.92 2.40 -5.93
N SER A 415 14.40 3.61 -5.60
CA SER A 415 15.82 3.87 -5.37
C SER A 415 16.43 2.99 -4.27
N ASP A 416 15.63 2.67 -3.24
CA ASP A 416 16.01 1.80 -2.12
C ASP A 416 16.04 0.31 -2.50
N ASP A 417 15.33 -0.07 -3.58
CA ASP A 417 15.27 -1.43 -4.09
C ASP A 417 16.22 -1.66 -5.27
N LEU A 418 16.68 -0.59 -5.93
CA LEU A 418 17.67 -0.71 -7.00
C LEU A 418 18.98 -1.28 -6.46
N LEU A 419 19.57 -2.17 -7.23
CA LEU A 419 20.78 -2.87 -6.85
C LEU A 419 21.96 -2.41 -7.72
N LYS A 420 23.06 -2.03 -7.09
CA LYS A 420 24.28 -1.69 -7.84
C LYS A 420 25.11 -2.95 -8.06
N ILE A 421 25.07 -3.49 -9.26
CA ILE A 421 25.76 -4.71 -9.65
C ILE A 421 26.89 -4.34 -10.61
N SER A 422 28.13 -4.63 -10.25
CA SER A 422 29.31 -4.32 -11.08
C SER A 422 29.33 -2.85 -11.56
N GLY A 423 28.92 -1.91 -10.69
CA GLY A 423 28.87 -0.49 -10.99
C GLY A 423 27.62 0.00 -11.74
N GLN A 424 26.75 -0.88 -12.19
CA GLN A 424 25.52 -0.55 -12.92
C GLN A 424 24.27 -0.73 -12.08
N TRP A 425 23.28 0.13 -12.25
CA TRP A 425 21.99 0.01 -11.58
C TRP A 425 21.13 -1.06 -12.24
N VAL A 426 20.55 -1.93 -11.42
CA VAL A 426 19.68 -3.03 -11.83
C VAL A 426 18.34 -2.90 -11.12
N SER A 427 17.27 -2.88 -11.90
CA SER A 427 15.90 -2.96 -11.38
C SER A 427 15.52 -4.41 -11.09
N PRO A 428 15.22 -4.78 -9.86
CA PRO A 428 14.68 -6.11 -9.56
C PRO A 428 13.37 -6.39 -10.30
N ALA A 429 12.52 -5.37 -10.47
CA ALA A 429 11.22 -5.50 -11.12
C ALA A 429 11.32 -6.00 -12.57
N GLU A 430 12.32 -5.52 -13.33
CA GLU A 430 12.57 -5.95 -14.71
C GLU A 430 12.86 -7.46 -14.79
N ILE A 431 13.64 -7.98 -13.84
CA ILE A 431 14.00 -9.41 -13.77
C ILE A 431 12.79 -10.24 -13.34
N GLU A 432 12.05 -9.74 -12.33
CA GLU A 432 10.85 -10.38 -11.79
C GLU A 432 9.76 -10.50 -12.85
N GLU A 433 9.54 -9.47 -13.65
CA GLU A 433 8.56 -9.47 -14.74
C GLU A 433 8.94 -10.47 -15.81
N CYS A 434 10.22 -10.47 -16.22
CA CYS A 434 10.74 -11.45 -17.18
C CYS A 434 10.55 -12.89 -16.69
N ALA A 435 10.76 -13.16 -15.39
CA ALA A 435 10.57 -14.47 -14.79
C ALA A 435 9.09 -14.85 -14.70
N ARG A 436 8.20 -13.93 -14.31
CA ARG A 436 6.75 -14.18 -14.24
C ARG A 436 6.11 -14.44 -15.61
N ALA A 437 6.75 -14.00 -16.70
CA ALA A 437 6.28 -14.28 -18.06
C ALA A 437 6.52 -15.74 -18.50
N VAL A 438 7.20 -16.54 -17.69
CA VAL A 438 7.42 -17.97 -17.97
C VAL A 438 6.25 -18.80 -17.43
N ALA A 439 5.71 -19.69 -18.27
CA ALA A 439 4.64 -20.60 -17.88
C ALA A 439 5.06 -21.46 -16.68
N GLY A 440 4.17 -21.61 -15.70
CA GLY A 440 4.44 -22.33 -14.45
C GLY A 440 5.00 -21.49 -13.31
N VAL A 441 5.42 -20.22 -13.56
CA VAL A 441 5.78 -19.28 -12.51
C VAL A 441 4.52 -18.54 -12.04
N THR A 442 4.21 -18.65 -10.75
CA THR A 442 3.06 -17.96 -10.15
C THR A 442 3.47 -16.66 -9.47
N ASP A 443 4.71 -16.58 -8.92
CA ASP A 443 5.29 -15.36 -8.39
C ASP A 443 6.82 -15.39 -8.46
N ALA A 444 7.44 -14.20 -8.47
CA ALA A 444 8.88 -14.04 -8.57
C ALA A 444 9.35 -12.79 -7.80
N LEU A 445 10.44 -12.92 -7.05
CA LEU A 445 11.04 -11.81 -6.31
C LEU A 445 12.57 -11.86 -6.39
N VAL A 446 13.20 -10.74 -6.74
CA VAL A 446 14.66 -10.60 -6.77
C VAL A 446 15.16 -9.88 -5.53
N VAL A 447 16.19 -10.43 -4.92
CA VAL A 447 16.85 -9.83 -3.76
C VAL A 447 18.36 -9.75 -4.02
N GLY A 448 18.92 -8.57 -3.77
CA GLY A 448 20.37 -8.38 -3.71
C GLY A 448 20.89 -8.58 -2.30
N ALA A 449 21.92 -9.40 -2.17
CA ALA A 449 22.64 -9.59 -0.93
C ALA A 449 24.16 -9.65 -1.18
N PRO A 450 25.01 -9.17 -0.23
CA PRO A 450 26.44 -9.34 -0.33
C PRO A 450 26.79 -10.81 -0.22
N ASN A 451 27.75 -11.26 -1.06
CA ASN A 451 28.39 -12.55 -0.91
C ASN A 451 29.56 -12.48 0.11
N GLU A 452 30.30 -13.55 0.27
CA GLU A 452 31.47 -13.65 1.19
C GLU A 452 32.54 -12.57 0.89
N ASP A 453 32.66 -12.12 -0.36
CA ASP A 453 33.58 -11.06 -0.77
C ASP A 453 33.00 -9.64 -0.61
N GLY A 454 31.82 -9.50 -0.02
CA GLY A 454 31.11 -8.23 0.12
C GLY A 454 30.47 -7.69 -1.16
N LEU A 455 30.52 -8.45 -2.26
CA LEU A 455 29.92 -8.05 -3.54
C LEU A 455 28.43 -8.38 -3.57
N VAL A 456 27.60 -7.39 -3.94
CA VAL A 456 26.15 -7.63 -4.09
C VAL A 456 25.90 -8.61 -5.26
N ARG A 457 25.15 -9.68 -4.95
CA ARG A 457 24.71 -10.68 -5.92
C ARG A 457 23.19 -10.80 -5.93
N LEU A 458 22.65 -11.06 -7.12
CA LEU A 458 21.20 -11.24 -7.31
C LEU A 458 20.81 -12.69 -6.99
N THR A 459 19.77 -12.84 -6.20
CA THR A 459 19.07 -14.11 -5.98
C THR A 459 17.61 -13.93 -6.38
N LEU A 460 17.11 -14.82 -7.25
CA LEU A 460 15.73 -14.87 -7.69
C LEU A 460 14.98 -15.92 -6.88
N PHE A 461 13.95 -15.51 -6.17
CA PHE A 461 12.98 -16.40 -5.53
C PHE A 461 11.81 -16.62 -6.46
N LEU A 462 11.40 -17.87 -6.63
CA LEU A 462 10.29 -18.29 -7.50
C LEU A 462 9.26 -19.07 -6.72
N VAL A 463 8.00 -18.79 -7.00
CA VAL A 463 6.87 -19.65 -6.66
C VAL A 463 6.40 -20.31 -7.96
N ALA A 464 6.40 -21.64 -8.00
CA ALA A 464 5.99 -22.39 -9.17
C ALA A 464 4.95 -23.45 -8.81
N ALA A 465 4.16 -23.89 -9.79
CA ALA A 465 3.26 -25.04 -9.63
C ALA A 465 4.09 -26.29 -9.36
N GLY A 466 3.69 -27.09 -8.36
CA GLY A 466 4.46 -28.22 -7.86
C GLY A 466 4.84 -29.25 -8.94
N GLY A 467 6.05 -29.82 -8.80
CA GLY A 467 6.53 -30.93 -9.63
C GLY A 467 7.25 -30.56 -10.95
N GLN A 468 7.35 -29.27 -11.30
CA GLN A 468 7.99 -28.83 -12.56
C GLN A 468 9.18 -27.89 -12.35
N GLU A 469 9.74 -27.83 -11.16
CA GLU A 469 10.73 -26.84 -10.77
C GLU A 469 11.99 -26.81 -11.63
N ASP A 470 12.55 -27.98 -11.99
CA ASP A 470 13.77 -28.05 -12.82
C ASP A 470 13.50 -27.55 -14.24
N THR A 471 12.34 -27.86 -14.80
CA THR A 471 11.91 -27.37 -16.12
C THR A 471 11.69 -25.84 -16.07
N VAL A 472 10.98 -25.35 -15.05
CA VAL A 472 10.73 -23.92 -14.83
C VAL A 472 12.04 -23.17 -14.62
N LYS A 473 12.96 -23.70 -13.79
CA LYS A 473 14.29 -23.10 -13.56
C LYS A 473 15.06 -22.91 -14.87
N LYS A 474 15.12 -23.95 -15.68
CA LYS A 474 15.82 -23.91 -16.98
C LYS A 474 15.19 -22.89 -17.92
N THR A 475 13.86 -22.92 -18.07
CA THR A 475 13.13 -22.00 -18.95
C THR A 475 13.28 -20.55 -18.49
N VAL A 476 13.22 -20.28 -17.17
CA VAL A 476 13.45 -18.94 -16.63
C VAL A 476 14.88 -18.48 -16.93
N GLN A 477 15.90 -19.32 -16.71
CA GLN A 477 17.28 -18.97 -17.00
C GLN A 477 17.50 -18.63 -18.49
N GLU A 478 16.97 -19.46 -19.38
CA GLU A 478 17.04 -19.23 -20.83
C GLU A 478 16.35 -17.93 -21.23
N LYS A 479 15.15 -17.67 -20.68
CA LYS A 479 14.39 -16.44 -20.92
C LYS A 479 15.14 -15.19 -20.44
N LEU A 480 15.69 -15.23 -19.23
CA LEU A 480 16.45 -14.12 -18.66
C LEU A 480 17.70 -13.82 -19.51
N LEU A 481 18.44 -14.84 -19.92
CA LEU A 481 19.64 -14.68 -20.76
C LEU A 481 19.33 -14.18 -22.18
N ALA A 482 18.16 -14.54 -22.72
CA ALA A 482 17.71 -14.07 -24.03
C ALA A 482 17.19 -12.62 -24.01
N THR A 483 16.67 -12.16 -22.86
CA THR A 483 15.97 -10.87 -22.77
C THR A 483 16.81 -9.80 -22.10
N LEU A 484 17.66 -10.16 -21.12
CA LEU A 484 18.38 -9.21 -20.26
C LEU A 484 19.90 -9.32 -20.44
N SER A 485 20.57 -8.21 -20.15
CA SER A 485 22.05 -8.20 -20.11
C SER A 485 22.57 -9.16 -19.03
N ARG A 486 23.68 -9.81 -19.25
CA ARG A 486 24.24 -10.86 -18.36
C ARG A 486 24.41 -10.43 -16.90
N TYR A 487 24.76 -9.18 -16.64
CA TYR A 487 24.93 -8.66 -15.27
C TYR A 487 23.62 -8.54 -14.51
N LYS A 488 22.47 -8.49 -15.21
CA LYS A 488 21.10 -8.50 -14.63
C LYS A 488 20.59 -9.91 -14.32
N CYS A 489 21.23 -10.96 -14.86
CA CYS A 489 20.77 -12.32 -14.67
C CYS A 489 21.17 -12.84 -13.28
N PRO A 490 20.21 -13.27 -12.43
CA PRO A 490 20.51 -13.86 -11.14
C PRO A 490 21.31 -15.16 -11.28
N ARG A 491 22.36 -15.30 -10.47
CA ARG A 491 23.16 -16.55 -10.45
C ARG A 491 22.50 -17.63 -9.59
N ARG A 492 21.66 -17.24 -8.64
CA ARG A 492 20.97 -18.14 -7.72
C ARG A 492 19.46 -18.02 -7.94
N ILE A 493 18.80 -19.17 -8.13
CA ILE A 493 17.34 -19.29 -8.20
C ILE A 493 16.89 -20.23 -7.09
N ILE A 494 15.94 -19.79 -6.26
CA ILE A 494 15.43 -20.53 -5.11
C ILE A 494 13.93 -20.63 -5.23
N PHE A 495 13.39 -21.84 -5.12
CA PHE A 495 11.95 -22.05 -5.05
C PHE A 495 11.46 -21.92 -3.61
N VAL A 496 10.34 -21.23 -3.45
CA VAL A 496 9.63 -21.04 -2.18
C VAL A 496 8.15 -21.30 -2.36
N ASP A 497 7.47 -21.67 -1.27
CA ASP A 497 6.02 -21.93 -1.33
C ASP A 497 5.22 -20.64 -1.51
N SER A 498 5.70 -19.52 -0.96
CA SER A 498 5.10 -18.21 -1.11
C SER A 498 6.11 -17.09 -0.91
N ILE A 499 5.89 -15.96 -1.56
CA ILE A 499 6.62 -14.71 -1.32
C ILE A 499 5.86 -13.91 -0.26
N PRO A 500 6.53 -13.45 0.83
CA PRO A 500 5.86 -12.65 1.85
C PRO A 500 5.48 -11.27 1.31
N HIS A 501 4.19 -10.92 1.44
CA HIS A 501 3.64 -9.62 1.06
C HIS A 501 3.09 -8.86 2.26
N THR A 502 2.99 -7.54 2.16
CA THR A 502 2.26 -6.70 3.10
C THR A 502 0.75 -6.88 2.88
N ALA A 503 -0.07 -6.33 3.79
CA ALA A 503 -1.52 -6.27 3.60
C ALA A 503 -1.94 -5.48 2.33
N THR A 504 -1.04 -4.65 1.79
CA THR A 504 -1.20 -3.90 0.53
C THR A 504 -0.79 -4.68 -0.71
N GLY A 505 -0.34 -5.93 -0.58
CA GLY A 505 0.20 -6.73 -1.68
C GLY A 505 1.69 -6.49 -1.98
N LYS A 506 2.35 -5.55 -1.31
CA LYS A 506 3.75 -5.21 -1.57
C LYS A 506 4.71 -6.28 -1.05
N ALA A 507 5.61 -6.78 -1.89
CA ALA A 507 6.57 -7.81 -1.52
C ALA A 507 7.56 -7.34 -0.44
N GLN A 508 7.73 -8.16 0.61
CA GLN A 508 8.60 -7.86 1.75
C GLN A 508 10.03 -8.37 1.49
N ARG A 509 10.75 -7.74 0.54
CA ARG A 509 12.13 -8.10 0.17
C ARG A 509 13.08 -8.21 1.35
N PHE A 510 12.90 -7.37 2.39
CA PHE A 510 13.77 -7.36 3.57
C PHE A 510 13.76 -8.70 4.34
N ARG A 511 12.64 -9.43 4.33
CA ARG A 511 12.57 -10.76 4.96
C ARG A 511 13.44 -11.77 4.24
N LEU A 512 13.33 -11.82 2.90
CA LEU A 512 14.13 -12.74 2.10
C LEU A 512 15.61 -12.31 2.03
N ARG A 513 15.90 -10.99 2.10
CA ARG A 513 17.29 -10.49 2.21
C ARG A 513 17.94 -10.95 3.50
N LYS A 514 17.25 -10.86 4.65
CA LYS A 514 17.75 -11.38 5.93
C LYS A 514 18.05 -12.87 5.85
N TRP A 515 17.22 -13.63 5.17
CA TRP A 515 17.42 -15.06 4.96
C TRP A 515 18.67 -15.35 4.11
N ILE A 516 18.94 -14.60 3.03
CA ILE A 516 20.15 -14.78 2.21
C ILE A 516 21.42 -14.38 2.99
N VAL A 517 21.42 -13.22 3.63
CA VAL A 517 22.60 -12.67 4.32
C VAL A 517 23.01 -13.55 5.47
N ARG A 518 22.05 -14.18 6.14
CA ARG A 518 22.34 -15.06 7.27
C ARG A 518 22.81 -16.44 6.82
N ASP A 519 22.58 -16.84 5.56
CA ASP A 519 22.72 -18.21 5.01
C ASP A 519 22.71 -19.32 6.09
N SER A 520 21.71 -19.18 6.98
CA SER A 520 21.63 -19.95 8.23
C SER A 520 21.62 -21.45 7.95
N LEU A 521 21.08 -21.87 6.78
CA LEU A 521 21.06 -23.27 6.40
C LEU A 521 22.46 -23.78 6.06
N ALA A 522 23.21 -23.07 5.23
CA ALA A 522 24.56 -23.51 4.87
C ALA A 522 25.51 -23.44 6.09
N ARG A 523 25.36 -22.40 6.94
CA ARG A 523 26.10 -22.31 8.21
C ARG A 523 25.73 -23.46 9.16
N LEU A 524 24.43 -23.78 9.30
CA LEU A 524 23.97 -24.91 10.10
C LEU A 524 24.53 -26.24 9.56
N LEU A 525 24.45 -26.48 8.24
CA LEU A 525 24.99 -27.70 7.64
C LEU A 525 26.49 -27.83 7.88
N ARG A 526 27.28 -26.77 7.72
CA ARG A 526 28.71 -26.77 8.03
C ARG A 526 28.99 -27.02 9.53
N ALA A 527 28.21 -26.41 10.41
CA ALA A 527 28.36 -26.57 11.84
C ALA A 527 28.10 -28.02 12.32
N ILE A 528 27.31 -28.78 11.58
CA ILE A 528 27.04 -30.20 11.84
C ILE A 528 27.95 -31.16 11.04
N GLY A 529 28.90 -30.60 10.26
CA GLY A 529 29.86 -31.39 9.47
C GLY A 529 29.36 -31.84 8.10
N CYS A 530 28.27 -31.28 7.60
CA CYS A 530 27.75 -31.55 6.25
C CYS A 530 28.21 -30.49 5.24
N ASP A 531 28.64 -30.93 4.06
CA ASP A 531 28.99 -30.04 2.96
C ASP A 531 27.73 -29.62 2.16
N PRO A 532 27.33 -28.33 2.21
CA PRO A 532 26.17 -27.87 1.45
C PRO A 532 26.30 -28.03 -0.07
N LEU A 533 27.52 -27.93 -0.62
CA LEU A 533 27.77 -28.10 -2.05
C LEU A 533 27.61 -29.57 -2.45
N GLY A 534 28.12 -30.49 -1.65
CA GLY A 534 27.93 -31.91 -1.87
C GLY A 534 26.46 -32.34 -1.81
N ILE A 535 25.64 -31.71 -0.96
CA ILE A 535 24.20 -31.94 -0.94
C ILE A 535 23.53 -31.35 -2.20
N GLU A 536 23.97 -30.16 -2.65
CA GLU A 536 23.45 -29.55 -3.89
C GLU A 536 23.71 -30.43 -5.12
N GLU A 537 24.88 -31.04 -5.21
CA GLU A 537 25.26 -31.91 -6.32
C GLU A 537 24.58 -33.26 -6.28
N ASN A 538 24.51 -33.91 -5.12
CA ASN A 538 24.08 -35.32 -5.00
C ASN A 538 22.59 -35.46 -4.61
N ALA A 539 22.00 -34.46 -3.96
CA ALA A 539 20.61 -34.46 -3.50
C ALA A 539 19.93 -33.08 -3.64
N PRO A 540 19.86 -32.53 -4.86
CA PRO A 540 19.34 -31.17 -5.06
C PRO A 540 17.86 -31.01 -4.62
N GLY A 541 17.06 -32.07 -4.68
CA GLY A 541 15.69 -32.09 -4.17
C GLY A 541 15.61 -31.89 -2.66
N LEU A 542 16.48 -32.57 -1.90
CA LEU A 542 16.57 -32.46 -0.45
C LEU A 542 16.98 -31.04 -0.03
N LEU A 543 17.99 -30.48 -0.69
CA LEU A 543 18.43 -29.10 -0.39
C LEU A 543 17.32 -28.09 -0.67
N ARG A 544 16.56 -28.24 -1.75
CA ARG A 544 15.39 -27.40 -2.06
C ARG A 544 14.32 -27.48 -0.97
N ASP A 545 13.99 -28.68 -0.49
CA ASP A 545 13.01 -28.86 0.58
C ASP A 545 13.49 -28.19 1.88
N MET A 546 14.76 -28.35 2.25
CA MET A 546 15.36 -27.68 3.39
C MET A 546 15.33 -26.15 3.26
N GLN A 547 15.60 -25.62 2.08
CA GLN A 547 15.54 -24.18 1.78
C GLN A 547 14.12 -23.63 1.94
N ARG A 548 13.09 -24.35 1.46
CA ARG A 548 11.68 -23.99 1.64
C ARG A 548 11.30 -23.90 3.11
N ARG A 549 11.64 -24.93 3.89
CA ARG A 549 11.37 -24.96 5.33
C ARG A 549 12.07 -23.80 6.05
N CYS A 550 13.32 -23.47 5.68
CA CYS A 550 14.03 -22.30 6.22
C CYS A 550 13.35 -20.97 5.85
N ALA A 551 12.84 -20.82 4.63
CA ALA A 551 12.18 -19.60 4.17
C ALA A 551 10.89 -19.30 4.95
N SER A 552 10.18 -20.34 5.43
CA SER A 552 8.98 -20.24 6.26
C SER A 552 9.23 -20.31 7.77
N CYS A 553 10.53 -20.36 8.20
CA CYS A 553 10.90 -20.53 9.59
C CYS A 553 10.39 -19.40 10.50
N GLN A 554 9.84 -19.78 11.65
CA GLN A 554 9.32 -18.83 12.65
C GLN A 554 10.42 -18.30 13.60
N CYS A 555 11.59 -18.92 13.64
CA CYS A 555 12.68 -18.63 14.56
C CYS A 555 14.00 -18.25 13.87
N PRO A 556 14.03 -17.41 12.82
CA PRO A 556 15.26 -17.09 12.09
C PRO A 556 16.26 -16.29 12.92
N ASP A 557 15.78 -15.45 13.84
CA ASP A 557 16.65 -14.63 14.70
C ASP A 557 17.34 -15.48 15.77
N ARG A 558 16.64 -16.46 16.35
CA ARG A 558 17.23 -17.43 17.29
C ARG A 558 18.29 -18.29 16.60
N CYS A 559 17.97 -18.81 15.42
CA CYS A 559 18.91 -19.60 14.63
C CYS A 559 20.21 -18.82 14.33
N ALA A 560 20.11 -17.56 13.96
CA ALA A 560 21.26 -16.72 13.69
C ALA A 560 22.09 -16.45 14.97
N ALA A 561 21.43 -16.17 16.09
CA ALA A 561 22.11 -15.96 17.36
C ALA A 561 22.87 -17.21 17.83
N ASP A 562 22.25 -18.39 17.71
CA ASP A 562 22.89 -19.66 18.08
C ASP A 562 24.05 -20.01 17.13
N LEU A 563 23.98 -19.65 15.86
CA LEU A 563 25.09 -19.76 14.90
C LEU A 563 26.23 -18.80 15.22
N ASP A 564 25.95 -17.58 15.67
CA ASP A 564 26.94 -16.59 16.02
C ASP A 564 27.66 -16.92 17.34
N LEU A 565 26.97 -17.64 18.25
CA LEU A 565 27.51 -18.13 19.51
C LEU A 565 28.16 -19.53 19.40
N ASP A 566 28.13 -20.14 18.21
CA ASP A 566 28.64 -21.50 17.94
C ASP A 566 27.98 -22.61 18.79
N VAL A 567 26.74 -22.39 19.24
CA VAL A 567 25.95 -23.36 20.01
C VAL A 567 24.89 -24.08 19.20
N ILE A 568 24.76 -23.78 17.91
CA ILE A 568 23.71 -24.27 17.03
C ILE A 568 23.65 -25.81 16.99
N SER A 569 24.79 -26.49 17.06
CA SER A 569 24.86 -27.95 16.99
C SER A 569 24.14 -28.65 18.14
N SER A 570 23.89 -27.97 19.24
CA SER A 570 23.17 -28.46 20.42
C SER A 570 21.75 -27.93 20.57
N THR A 571 21.40 -26.82 19.91
CA THR A 571 20.14 -26.09 20.13
C THR A 571 19.15 -26.17 18.97
N PHE A 572 19.61 -26.46 17.74
CA PHE A 572 18.75 -26.41 16.55
C PHE A 572 17.53 -27.34 16.62
N GLN A 573 17.64 -28.46 17.33
CA GLN A 573 16.56 -29.45 17.43
C GLN A 573 15.28 -28.90 18.07
N ASP A 574 15.41 -27.88 18.92
CA ASP A 574 14.29 -27.31 19.68
C ASP A 574 13.35 -26.45 18.81
N TYR A 575 13.82 -25.93 17.68
CA TYR A 575 13.08 -24.91 16.92
C TYR A 575 13.29 -24.96 15.39
N CYS A 576 14.28 -25.69 14.91
CA CYS A 576 14.59 -25.70 13.48
C CYS A 576 13.58 -26.54 12.69
N PRO A 577 12.91 -26.02 11.66
CA PRO A 577 11.96 -26.78 10.84
C PRO A 577 12.64 -27.90 10.01
N ASN A 578 13.95 -27.90 9.96
CA ASN A 578 14.76 -28.94 9.32
C ASN A 578 15.41 -29.91 10.31
N ALA A 579 15.05 -29.87 11.58
CA ALA A 579 15.72 -30.66 12.61
C ALA A 579 15.78 -32.16 12.30
N ASP A 580 14.67 -32.72 11.81
CA ASP A 580 14.54 -34.11 11.39
C ASP A 580 15.52 -34.50 10.25
N ILE A 581 15.61 -33.65 9.23
CA ILE A 581 16.52 -33.85 8.09
C ILE A 581 17.97 -33.70 8.53
N VAL A 582 18.26 -32.65 9.29
CA VAL A 582 19.61 -32.34 9.79
C VAL A 582 20.16 -33.48 10.66
N VAL A 583 19.33 -34.04 11.54
CA VAL A 583 19.70 -35.19 12.37
C VAL A 583 19.96 -36.42 11.48
N SER A 584 19.12 -36.67 10.48
CA SER A 584 19.29 -37.79 9.55
C SER A 584 20.58 -37.67 8.73
N LEU A 585 20.93 -36.47 8.26
CA LEU A 585 22.18 -36.19 7.57
C LEU A 585 23.41 -36.44 8.46
N ARG A 586 23.33 -36.04 9.74
CA ARG A 586 24.44 -36.26 10.71
C ARG A 586 24.71 -37.74 10.99
N ILE A 587 23.70 -38.59 10.91
CA ILE A 587 23.79 -40.02 11.23
C ILE A 587 24.20 -40.88 10.01
N GLY A 588 23.82 -40.44 8.80
CA GLY A 588 23.88 -41.30 7.60
C GLY A 588 24.72 -40.80 6.43
N TRP A 589 25.31 -39.61 6.48
CA TRP A 589 26.07 -39.04 5.38
C TRP A 589 27.57 -39.41 5.50
N SER A 590 27.96 -40.50 4.83
CA SER A 590 29.37 -40.76 4.49
C SER A 590 29.56 -40.34 3.01
N PRO A 591 30.45 -39.38 2.70
CA PRO A 591 30.77 -39.07 1.31
C PRO A 591 31.43 -40.30 0.71
N SER A 592 30.80 -40.87 -0.35
CA SER A 592 31.40 -41.87 -1.24
C SER A 592 32.23 -41.19 -2.32
#